data_7f2095af53dff42bf205cc7c292ee5a0
#
_entry.id   7f2095af53dff42bf205cc7c292ee5a0
#
_cell.length_a   1.000
_cell.length_b   1.000
_cell.length_c   1.000
_cell.angle_alpha   90.00
_cell.angle_beta   90.00
_cell.angle_gamma   90.00
#
_symmetry.space_group_name_H-M   'P 1'
#
loop_
_entity.id
_entity.type
_entity.pdbx_description
1 polymer ?
#
loop_
_entity_poly.entity_id
_entity_poly.type
_entity_poly.pdbx_seq_one_letter_code
_entity_poly.pdbx_strand_id
1 'polypeptide(L)'
;DEAHLAAALRYVMLNPVRAGLVYHAQDWPWSSVHSHLSGNDDGVTTLAPLKARLPDLASLLDGDGDGDVDEDEVHDRLRRAESIGRPLGTPEFLKKVEATLGRQVLARKRGPKPKQLE
;
A
#
# COMPACT_ATOMS: atom_id res chain seq x y z
N ASP A 1 -1.50 7.34 -6.26
CA ASP A 1 -1.99 6.80 -7.55
C ASP A 1 -2.58 5.39 -7.35
N GLU A 2 -3.30 4.87 -8.34
CA GLU A 2 -4.08 3.64 -8.24
C GLU A 2 -3.20 2.39 -8.09
N ALA A 3 -2.06 2.36 -8.72
CA ALA A 3 -1.14 1.22 -8.62
C ALA A 3 -0.62 1.06 -7.18
N HIS A 4 -0.24 2.16 -6.54
CA HIS A 4 0.20 2.13 -5.14
C HIS A 4 -0.96 1.87 -4.17
N LEU A 5 -2.18 2.31 -4.50
CA LEU A 5 -3.37 1.99 -3.72
C LEU A 5 -3.67 0.49 -3.78
N ALA A 6 -3.63 -0.11 -4.97
CA ALA A 6 -3.83 -1.54 -5.16
C ALA A 6 -2.77 -2.36 -4.40
N ALA A 7 -1.49 -1.98 -4.52
CA ALA A 7 -0.40 -2.62 -3.81
C ALA A 7 -0.54 -2.52 -2.28
N ALA A 8 -0.91 -1.35 -1.75
CA ALA A 8 -1.12 -1.16 -0.32
C ALA A 8 -2.31 -1.98 0.20
N LEU A 9 -3.40 -2.05 -0.58
CA LEU A 9 -4.56 -2.84 -0.23
C LEU A 9 -4.23 -4.34 -0.18
N ARG A 10 -3.56 -4.85 -1.23
CA ARG A 10 -3.08 -6.23 -1.29
C ARG A 10 -2.16 -6.55 -0.10
N TYR A 11 -1.22 -5.64 0.21
CA TYR A 11 -0.34 -5.76 1.36
C TYR A 11 -1.11 -5.97 2.66
N VAL A 12 -2.11 -5.12 2.93
CA VAL A 12 -2.93 -5.21 4.15
C VAL A 12 -3.75 -6.50 4.19
N MET A 13 -4.38 -6.86 3.08
CA MET A 13 -5.23 -8.06 3.00
C MET A 13 -4.44 -9.34 3.17
N LEU A 14 -3.21 -9.42 2.69
CA LEU A 14 -2.35 -10.61 2.77
C LEU A 14 -1.49 -10.65 4.03
N ASN A 15 -1.51 -9.63 4.88
CA ASN A 15 -0.73 -9.62 6.12
C ASN A 15 -0.92 -10.86 7.00
N PRO A 16 -2.15 -11.36 7.25
CA PRO A 16 -2.32 -12.56 8.08
C PRO A 16 -1.71 -13.81 7.45
N VAL A 17 -1.73 -13.92 6.11
CA VAL A 17 -1.11 -15.03 5.37
C VAL A 17 0.40 -14.96 5.48
N ARG A 18 1.00 -13.79 5.26
CA ARG A 18 2.44 -13.56 5.39
C ARG A 18 2.97 -13.76 6.80
N ALA A 19 2.13 -13.46 7.79
CA ALA A 19 2.44 -13.72 9.20
C ALA A 19 2.29 -15.21 9.57
N GLY A 20 1.86 -16.07 8.65
CA GLY A 20 1.64 -17.50 8.90
C GLY A 20 0.48 -17.80 9.85
N LEU A 21 -0.45 -16.86 10.00
CA LEU A 21 -1.62 -17.02 10.88
C LEU A 21 -2.74 -17.80 10.20
N VAL A 22 -2.87 -17.68 8.88
CA VAL A 22 -3.85 -18.39 8.04
C VAL A 22 -3.22 -18.74 6.69
N TYR A 23 -3.83 -19.70 5.97
CA TYR A 23 -3.39 -20.06 4.61
C TYR A 23 -3.98 -19.14 3.54
N HIS A 24 -5.22 -18.68 3.72
CA HIS A 24 -5.88 -17.77 2.78
C HIS A 24 -6.35 -16.52 3.51
N ALA A 25 -6.33 -15.37 2.83
CA ALA A 25 -6.72 -14.10 3.42
C ALA A 25 -8.15 -14.11 3.99
N GLN A 26 -9.06 -14.82 3.32
CA GLN A 26 -10.45 -15.00 3.75
C GLN A 26 -10.63 -15.85 5.01
N ASP A 27 -9.63 -16.61 5.43
CA ASP A 27 -9.68 -17.41 6.66
C ASP A 27 -9.44 -16.54 7.92
N TRP A 28 -8.99 -15.28 7.73
CA TRP A 28 -8.79 -14.36 8.83
C TRP A 28 -10.06 -13.58 9.14
N PRO A 29 -10.77 -13.87 10.27
CA PRO A 29 -12.11 -13.34 10.55
C PRO A 29 -12.15 -11.81 10.78
N TRP A 30 -11.01 -11.21 11.11
CA TRP A 30 -10.90 -9.79 11.47
C TRP A 30 -10.42 -8.91 10.30
N SER A 31 -10.72 -9.30 9.06
CA SER A 31 -10.26 -8.63 7.85
C SER A 31 -11.41 -8.03 7.06
N SER A 32 -11.17 -6.85 6.48
CA SER A 32 -12.06 -6.24 5.48
C SER A 32 -12.16 -7.04 4.17
N VAL A 33 -11.33 -8.08 3.99
CA VAL A 33 -11.39 -9.00 2.84
C VAL A 33 -12.80 -9.53 2.61
N HIS A 34 -13.52 -9.87 3.69
CA HIS A 34 -14.89 -10.39 3.60
C HIS A 34 -15.85 -9.41 2.94
N SER A 35 -15.80 -8.13 3.31
CA SER A 35 -16.61 -7.08 2.67
C SER A 35 -16.24 -6.91 1.21
N HIS A 36 -14.95 -6.93 0.89
CA HIS A 36 -14.47 -6.78 -0.48
C HIS A 36 -14.90 -7.96 -1.38
N LEU A 37 -14.78 -9.20 -0.89
CA LEU A 37 -15.18 -10.38 -1.65
C LEU A 37 -16.72 -10.52 -1.75
N SER A 38 -17.47 -10.22 -0.70
CA SER A 38 -18.93 -10.27 -0.72
C SER A 38 -19.56 -9.09 -1.47
N GLY A 39 -18.81 -8.01 -1.62
CA GLY A 39 -19.30 -6.78 -2.26
C GLY A 39 -20.27 -5.96 -1.39
N ASN A 40 -20.38 -6.26 -0.10
CA ASN A 40 -21.28 -5.62 0.84
C ASN A 40 -20.52 -4.90 1.95
N ASP A 41 -21.03 -3.74 2.35
CA ASP A 41 -20.54 -3.02 3.54
C ASP A 41 -20.87 -3.83 4.80
N ASP A 42 -19.96 -3.86 5.76
CA ASP A 42 -20.11 -4.62 7.02
C ASP A 42 -20.34 -3.73 8.26
N GLY A 43 -20.64 -2.45 8.05
CA GLY A 43 -20.83 -1.47 9.12
C GLY A 43 -19.53 -0.81 9.60
N VAL A 44 -18.37 -1.32 9.18
CA VAL A 44 -17.04 -0.73 9.43
C VAL A 44 -16.39 -0.33 8.11
N THR A 45 -16.44 -1.21 7.13
CA THR A 45 -15.85 -1.02 5.80
C THR A 45 -16.88 -0.42 4.84
N THR A 46 -16.55 0.71 4.23
CA THR A 46 -17.34 1.33 3.16
C THR A 46 -16.66 1.09 1.82
N LEU A 47 -17.31 0.33 0.94
CA LEU A 47 -16.73 -0.15 -0.32
C LEU A 47 -16.82 0.84 -1.47
N ALA A 48 -17.81 1.72 -1.48
CA ALA A 48 -18.11 2.58 -2.62
C ALA A 48 -16.91 3.40 -3.12
N PRO A 49 -16.10 4.06 -2.29
CA PRO A 49 -14.95 4.82 -2.76
C PRO A 49 -13.88 3.95 -3.43
N LEU A 50 -13.74 2.71 -2.96
CA LEU A 50 -12.74 1.79 -3.47
C LEU A 50 -13.19 1.11 -4.75
N LYS A 51 -14.45 0.68 -4.84
CA LYS A 51 -15.05 0.10 -6.06
C LYS A 51 -14.98 1.05 -7.25
N ALA A 52 -15.11 2.36 -7.01
CA ALA A 52 -15.00 3.36 -8.07
C ALA A 52 -13.59 3.46 -8.66
N ARG A 53 -12.56 3.10 -7.89
CA ARG A 53 -11.15 3.20 -8.28
C ARG A 53 -10.55 1.86 -8.68
N LEU A 54 -10.93 0.78 -8.02
CA LEU A 54 -10.45 -0.58 -8.21
C LEU A 54 -11.66 -1.52 -8.35
N PRO A 55 -12.26 -1.62 -9.53
CA PRO A 55 -13.50 -2.36 -9.74
C PRO A 55 -13.34 -3.88 -9.57
N ASP A 56 -12.15 -4.41 -9.80
CA ASP A 56 -11.85 -5.84 -9.68
C ASP A 56 -10.85 -6.11 -8.55
N LEU A 57 -11.38 -6.06 -7.33
CA LEU A 57 -10.61 -6.31 -6.12
C LEU A 57 -10.33 -7.81 -5.88
N ALA A 58 -11.19 -8.69 -6.37
CA ALA A 58 -11.02 -10.13 -6.19
C ALA A 58 -9.75 -10.61 -6.90
N SER A 59 -9.49 -10.11 -8.12
CA SER A 59 -8.28 -10.46 -8.86
C SER A 59 -6.98 -10.03 -8.17
N LEU A 60 -7.03 -9.01 -7.30
CA LEU A 60 -5.85 -8.62 -6.51
C LEU A 60 -5.43 -9.68 -5.48
N LEU A 61 -6.35 -10.54 -5.06
CA LEU A 61 -6.06 -11.60 -4.09
C LEU A 61 -5.63 -12.89 -4.77
N ASP A 62 -6.21 -13.17 -5.95
CA ASP A 62 -5.97 -14.40 -6.71
C ASP A 62 -4.76 -14.31 -7.66
N GLY A 63 -4.27 -13.10 -7.93
CA GLY A 63 -3.15 -12.91 -8.84
C GLY A 63 -1.84 -13.39 -8.22
N ASP A 64 -1.25 -14.41 -8.78
CA ASP A 64 0.20 -14.49 -8.91
C ASP A 64 0.58 -13.22 -9.67
N GLY A 65 1.15 -12.23 -8.95
CA GLY A 65 1.36 -10.88 -9.45
C GLY A 65 1.74 -10.86 -10.93
N ASP A 66 0.77 -10.52 -11.77
CA ASP A 66 1.00 -10.48 -13.22
C ASP A 66 1.98 -9.36 -13.50
N GLY A 67 3.16 -9.77 -13.80
CA GLY A 67 4.17 -9.04 -14.52
C GLY A 67 5.05 -8.09 -13.70
N ASP A 68 6.30 -8.16 -13.96
CA ASP A 68 7.39 -7.17 -13.88
C ASP A 68 7.62 -6.37 -12.57
N VAL A 69 6.75 -6.45 -11.57
CA VAL A 69 7.00 -5.80 -10.28
C VAL A 69 7.28 -6.89 -9.26
N ASP A 70 8.50 -6.94 -8.80
CA ASP A 70 8.91 -7.79 -7.69
C ASP A 70 8.04 -7.47 -6.46
N GLU A 71 7.11 -8.39 -6.14
CA GLU A 71 6.21 -8.24 -4.99
C GLU A 71 6.98 -8.00 -3.69
N ASP A 72 8.13 -8.61 -3.55
CA ASP A 72 9.01 -8.43 -2.39
C ASP A 72 9.56 -7.01 -2.35
N GLU A 73 9.90 -6.42 -3.49
CA GLU A 73 10.34 -5.01 -3.55
C GLU A 73 9.21 -4.05 -3.18
N VAL A 74 8.00 -4.26 -3.68
CA VAL A 74 6.83 -3.43 -3.34
C VAL A 74 6.51 -3.54 -1.85
N HIS A 75 6.52 -4.76 -1.32
CA HIS A 75 6.31 -5.03 0.09
C HIS A 75 7.36 -4.32 0.97
N ASP A 76 8.63 -4.42 0.61
CA ASP A 76 9.73 -3.77 1.33
C ASP A 76 9.62 -2.23 1.29
N ARG A 77 9.20 -1.68 0.16
CA ARG A 77 8.96 -0.23 0.02
C ARG A 77 7.82 0.23 0.92
N LEU A 78 6.70 -0.49 0.95
CA LEU A 78 5.57 -0.21 1.83
C LEU A 78 5.99 -0.27 3.30
N ARG A 79 6.68 -1.33 3.69
CA ARG A 79 7.17 -1.53 5.06
C ARG A 79 8.15 -0.45 5.51
N ARG A 80 9.04 -0.01 4.63
CA ARG A 80 9.93 1.14 4.93
C ARG A 80 9.16 2.44 5.08
N ALA A 81 8.12 2.65 4.26
CA ALA A 81 7.31 3.87 4.32
C ALA A 81 6.50 3.97 5.62
N GLU A 82 6.03 2.85 6.18
CA GLU A 82 5.35 2.81 7.48
C GLU A 82 6.19 3.46 8.59
N SER A 83 7.49 3.14 8.62
CA SER A 83 8.38 3.65 9.67
C SER A 83 8.78 5.12 9.48
N ILE A 84 8.71 5.64 8.24
CA ILE A 84 9.15 6.99 7.90
C ILE A 84 7.98 7.97 7.83
N GLY A 85 6.76 7.48 7.62
CA GLY A 85 5.55 8.29 7.48
C GLY A 85 5.56 9.20 6.24
N ARG A 86 6.24 8.79 5.17
CA ARG A 86 6.28 9.52 3.89
C ARG A 86 5.33 8.88 2.88
N PRO A 87 4.65 9.68 2.05
CA PRO A 87 3.80 9.15 1.00
C PRO A 87 4.64 8.38 -0.03
N LEU A 88 4.06 7.29 -0.54
CA LEU A 88 4.57 6.54 -1.68
C LEU A 88 3.73 6.85 -2.92
N GLY A 89 4.38 6.86 -4.06
CA GLY A 89 3.74 7.11 -5.34
C GLY A 89 4.75 7.43 -6.43
N THR A 90 4.25 7.68 -7.63
CA THR A 90 5.06 8.17 -8.73
C THR A 90 5.60 9.57 -8.42
N PRO A 91 6.70 10.00 -9.06
CA PRO A 91 7.22 11.36 -8.88
C PRO A 91 6.18 12.45 -9.16
N GLU A 92 5.30 12.25 -10.14
CA GLU A 92 4.22 13.16 -10.51
C GLU A 92 3.18 13.25 -9.38
N PHE A 93 2.79 12.11 -8.80
CA PHE A 93 1.88 12.05 -7.66
C PHE A 93 2.48 12.77 -6.46
N LEU A 94 3.75 12.52 -6.13
CA LEU A 94 4.42 13.15 -5.00
C LEU A 94 4.53 14.67 -5.16
N LYS A 95 4.81 15.18 -6.36
CA LYS A 95 4.79 16.62 -6.66
C LYS A 95 3.39 17.22 -6.45
N LYS A 96 2.34 16.50 -6.87
CA LYS A 96 0.95 16.94 -6.65
C LYS A 96 0.61 17.00 -5.17
N VAL A 97 1.06 16.02 -4.39
CA VAL A 97 0.90 16.00 -2.93
C VAL A 97 1.63 17.18 -2.28
N GLU A 98 2.88 17.46 -2.69
CA GLU A 98 3.64 18.63 -2.21
C GLU A 98 2.91 19.93 -2.48
N ALA A 99 2.38 20.10 -3.70
CA ALA A 99 1.63 21.30 -4.08
C ALA A 99 0.35 21.46 -3.23
N THR A 100 -0.36 20.36 -2.96
CA THR A 100 -1.60 20.37 -2.17
C THR A 100 -1.33 20.68 -0.70
N LEU A 101 -0.27 20.11 -0.13
CA LEU A 101 0.08 20.25 1.28
C LEU A 101 0.89 21.51 1.59
N GLY A 102 1.43 22.20 0.58
CA GLY A 102 2.31 23.35 0.76
C GLY A 102 3.63 23.01 1.48
N ARG A 103 4.04 21.76 1.50
CA ARG A 103 5.27 21.30 2.16
C ARG A 103 5.97 20.21 1.36
N GLN A 104 7.29 20.14 1.52
CA GLN A 104 8.11 19.11 0.89
C GLN A 104 7.88 17.75 1.55
N VAL A 105 7.49 16.74 0.75
CA VAL A 105 7.32 15.34 1.17
C VAL A 105 8.43 14.43 0.66
N LEU A 106 9.11 14.82 -0.42
CA LEU A 106 10.26 14.09 -0.95
C LEU A 106 11.44 14.13 0.02
N ALA A 107 12.23 13.05 0.02
CA ALA A 107 13.45 13.01 0.80
C ALA A 107 14.42 14.08 0.31
N ARG A 108 14.92 14.91 1.22
CA ARG A 108 16.01 15.81 0.90
C ARG A 108 17.31 15.03 0.67
N LYS A 109 18.14 15.52 -0.24
CA LYS A 109 19.50 15.03 -0.38
C LYS A 109 20.21 15.16 0.97
N ARG A 110 20.90 14.13 1.44
CA ARG A 110 21.70 14.21 2.68
C ARG A 110 22.69 15.36 2.52
N GLY A 111 22.79 16.17 3.56
CA GLY A 111 23.80 17.21 3.65
C GLY A 111 25.23 16.63 3.65
N PRO A 112 26.26 17.48 3.51
CA PRO A 112 27.66 17.02 3.55
C PRO A 112 27.92 16.30 4.89
N LYS A 113 28.72 15.22 4.81
CA LYS A 113 29.15 14.51 6.04
C LYS A 113 29.84 15.49 6.96
N PRO A 114 29.64 15.41 8.30
CA PRO A 114 30.44 16.19 9.24
C PRO A 114 31.94 15.94 8.95
N LYS A 115 32.71 17.02 8.83
CA LYS A 115 34.18 16.88 8.80
C LYS A 115 34.59 16.22 10.10
N GLN A 116 35.30 15.09 10.03
CA GLN A 116 36.00 14.55 11.18
C GLN A 116 37.02 15.63 11.57
N LEU A 117 36.87 16.20 12.76
CA LEU A 117 37.90 17.02 13.39
C LEU A 117 38.99 16.03 13.79
N GLU A 118 40.13 16.15 13.11
CA GLU A 118 41.38 15.53 13.54
C GLU A 118 41.86 16.16 14.82
#